data_ec5c6611c83e7122831ea25ea96d407d
#
_entry.id   ec5c6611c83e7122831ea25ea96d407d
#
_cell.length_a   1.000
_cell.length_b   1.000
_cell.length_c   1.000
_cell.angle_alpha   90.00
_cell.angle_beta   90.00
_cell.angle_gamma   90.00
#
_symmetry.space_group_name_H-M   'P 1'
#
loop_
_entity.id
_entity.type
_entity.pdbx_description
1 polymer ?
#
loop_
_entity_poly.entity_id
_entity_poly.type
_entity_poly.pdbx_seq_one_letter_code
_entity_poly.pdbx_strand_id
1 'polypeptide(L)'
;MSLKARIQEDVKTAMRAHERERLAALRLVTAAIKQKEVDERIDLNDEQVLAVLDKMVKQRRESLEQYEQAGRDDLEAREQFELDLIHSYLPEPLGAAALADLIRSTITELGASSLRDMGPVMNALRPQVQGRADMKAVSEAVKAQLAS
;
A
#
# COMPACT_ATOMS: atom_id res chain seq x y z
N MET A 1 12.68 -10.00 -11.24
CA MET A 1 13.26 -9.06 -10.24
C MET A 1 12.20 -8.77 -9.18
N SER A 2 12.58 -8.85 -7.90
CA SER A 2 11.68 -8.52 -6.81
C SER A 2 11.36 -7.02 -6.79
N LEU A 3 10.26 -6.65 -6.14
CA LEU A 3 9.89 -5.25 -5.98
C LEU A 3 10.97 -4.47 -5.23
N LYS A 4 11.52 -5.06 -4.16
CA LYS A 4 12.63 -4.45 -3.42
C LYS A 4 13.85 -4.23 -4.31
N ALA A 5 14.25 -5.21 -5.11
CA ALA A 5 15.37 -5.09 -6.02
C ALA A 5 15.14 -4.02 -7.09
N ARG A 6 13.92 -3.93 -7.61
CA ARG A 6 13.53 -2.89 -8.56
C ARG A 6 13.66 -1.49 -7.96
N ILE A 7 13.19 -1.30 -6.74
CA ILE A 7 13.32 -0.01 -6.04
C ILE A 7 14.80 0.33 -5.82
N GLN A 8 15.61 -0.63 -5.41
CA GLN A 8 17.05 -0.44 -5.22
C GLN A 8 17.74 -0.05 -6.52
N GLU A 9 17.36 -0.67 -7.64
CA GLU A 9 17.91 -0.31 -8.95
C GLU A 9 17.49 1.10 -9.38
N ASP A 10 16.25 1.49 -9.10
CA ASP A 10 15.75 2.82 -9.39
C ASP A 10 16.48 3.90 -8.58
N VAL A 11 16.92 3.59 -7.36
CA VAL A 11 17.79 4.48 -6.58
C VAL A 11 19.10 4.76 -7.33
N LYS A 12 19.71 3.72 -7.85
CA LYS A 12 20.97 3.86 -8.62
C LYS A 12 20.77 4.68 -9.89
N THR A 13 19.66 4.44 -10.58
CA THR A 13 19.32 5.18 -11.80
C THR A 13 19.10 6.67 -11.51
N ALA A 14 18.35 6.99 -10.46
CA ALA A 14 18.12 8.37 -10.05
C ALA A 14 19.42 9.07 -9.63
N MET A 15 20.31 8.35 -8.97
CA MET A 15 21.62 8.86 -8.57
C MET A 15 22.48 9.22 -9.80
N ARG A 16 22.54 8.32 -10.78
CA ARG A 16 23.31 8.53 -12.02
C ARG A 16 22.75 9.69 -12.86
N ALA A 17 21.41 9.85 -12.86
CA ALA A 17 20.72 10.89 -13.60
C ALA A 17 20.68 12.24 -12.85
N HIS A 18 21.21 12.32 -11.65
CA HIS A 18 21.18 13.52 -10.80
C HIS A 18 19.75 14.01 -10.50
N GLU A 19 18.80 13.10 -10.41
CA GLU A 19 17.42 13.39 -10.05
C GLU A 19 17.27 13.48 -8.54
N ARG A 20 17.62 14.61 -7.96
CA ARG A 20 17.74 14.79 -6.50
C ARG A 20 16.43 14.54 -5.75
N GLU A 21 15.33 15.08 -6.26
CA GLU A 21 14.04 14.96 -5.62
C GLU A 21 13.54 13.51 -5.65
N ARG A 22 13.67 12.86 -6.82
CA ARG A 22 13.33 11.44 -6.97
C ARG A 22 14.21 10.55 -6.08
N LEU A 23 15.51 10.83 -6.04
CA LEU A 23 16.43 10.07 -5.20
C LEU A 23 16.09 10.19 -3.71
N ALA A 24 15.77 11.41 -3.25
CA ALA A 24 15.38 11.62 -1.85
C ALA A 24 14.10 10.84 -1.50
N ALA A 25 13.10 10.86 -2.37
CA ALA A 25 11.86 10.11 -2.17
C ALA A 25 12.10 8.59 -2.17
N LEU A 26 12.90 8.09 -3.10
CA LEU A 26 13.27 6.67 -3.16
C LEU A 26 14.01 6.21 -1.91
N ARG A 27 14.89 7.05 -1.36
CA ARG A 27 15.61 6.75 -0.13
C ARG A 27 14.70 6.66 1.09
N LEU A 28 13.62 7.43 1.13
CA LEU A 28 12.62 7.29 2.18
C LEU A 28 11.95 5.92 2.11
N VAL A 29 11.66 5.44 0.92
CA VAL A 29 11.07 4.12 0.70
C VAL A 29 12.03 3.02 1.14
N THR A 30 13.29 3.07 0.68
CA THR A 30 14.29 2.06 1.04
C THR A 30 14.60 2.06 2.53
N ALA A 31 14.59 3.23 3.17
CA ALA A 31 14.77 3.34 4.61
C ALA A 31 13.62 2.67 5.38
N ALA A 32 12.38 2.86 4.93
CA ALA A 32 11.22 2.23 5.56
C ALA A 32 11.26 0.71 5.43
N ILE A 33 11.65 0.19 4.25
CA ILE A 33 11.84 -1.24 4.02
C ILE A 33 12.93 -1.79 4.93
N LYS A 34 14.08 -1.12 4.98
CA LYS A 34 15.22 -1.54 5.79
C LYS A 34 14.88 -1.55 7.28
N GLN A 35 14.17 -0.54 7.75
CA GLN A 35 13.77 -0.45 9.15
C GLN A 35 12.90 -1.65 9.54
N LYS A 36 11.96 -2.02 8.70
CA LYS A 36 11.10 -3.18 8.95
C LYS A 36 11.91 -4.48 8.94
N GLU A 37 12.84 -4.61 8.01
CA GLU A 37 13.72 -5.80 7.94
C GLU A 37 14.57 -5.95 9.21
N VAL A 38 15.09 -4.84 9.73
CA VAL A 38 15.88 -4.84 10.96
C VAL A 38 15.01 -5.17 12.17
N ASP A 39 13.84 -4.56 12.27
CA ASP A 39 12.94 -4.75 13.41
C ASP A 39 12.41 -6.18 13.49
N GLU A 40 12.09 -6.79 12.37
CA GLU A 40 11.52 -8.12 12.31
C GLU A 40 12.56 -9.22 12.03
N ARG A 41 13.79 -8.83 11.72
CA ARG A 41 14.92 -9.73 11.41
C ARG A 41 14.62 -10.68 10.25
N ILE A 42 14.02 -10.13 9.18
CA ILE A 42 13.66 -10.87 7.97
C ILE A 42 14.04 -10.06 6.73
N ASP A 43 14.10 -10.75 5.59
CA ASP A 43 14.11 -10.10 4.29
C ASP A 43 12.68 -10.01 3.80
N LEU A 44 12.24 -8.82 3.39
CA LEU A 44 10.85 -8.63 2.94
C LEU A 44 10.64 -9.19 1.55
N ASN A 45 9.56 -9.95 1.37
CA ASN A 45 9.08 -10.37 0.07
C ASN A 45 8.20 -9.27 -0.55
N ASP A 46 7.73 -9.48 -1.79
CA ASP A 46 6.93 -8.48 -2.50
C ASP A 46 5.66 -8.09 -1.75
N GLU A 47 4.94 -9.03 -1.18
CA GLU A 47 3.74 -8.77 -0.39
C GLU A 47 4.04 -7.87 0.81
N GLN A 48 5.12 -8.15 1.51
CA GLN A 48 5.56 -7.36 2.67
C GLN A 48 6.02 -5.96 2.26
N VAL A 49 6.71 -5.84 1.12
CA VAL A 49 7.09 -4.53 0.58
C VAL A 49 5.84 -3.72 0.22
N LEU A 50 4.85 -4.34 -0.42
CA LEU A 50 3.57 -3.67 -0.72
C LEU A 50 2.89 -3.17 0.55
N ALA A 51 2.95 -3.91 1.65
CA ALA A 51 2.39 -3.48 2.93
C ALA A 51 3.11 -2.24 3.48
N VAL A 52 4.44 -2.17 3.33
CA VAL A 52 5.22 -0.97 3.69
C VAL A 52 4.79 0.23 2.85
N LEU A 53 4.67 0.04 1.54
CA LEU A 53 4.25 1.11 0.62
C LEU A 53 2.83 1.60 0.92
N ASP A 54 1.91 0.70 1.22
CA ASP A 54 0.54 1.05 1.62
C ASP A 54 0.50 1.93 2.85
N LYS A 55 1.29 1.58 3.86
CA LYS A 55 1.40 2.38 5.07
C LYS A 55 1.95 3.76 4.78
N MET A 56 2.96 3.86 3.92
CA MET A 56 3.53 5.13 3.50
C MET A 56 2.51 5.99 2.75
N VAL A 57 1.72 5.40 1.87
CA VAL A 57 0.63 6.10 1.16
C VAL A 57 -0.34 6.71 2.16
N LYS A 58 -0.77 5.93 3.14
CA LYS A 58 -1.70 6.41 4.17
C LYS A 58 -1.11 7.59 4.95
N GLN A 59 0.15 7.49 5.36
CA GLN A 59 0.85 8.55 6.09
C GLN A 59 0.97 9.81 5.23
N ARG A 60 1.29 9.68 3.95
CA ARG A 60 1.41 10.81 3.02
C ARG A 60 0.07 11.51 2.79
N ARG A 61 -1.01 10.75 2.68
CA ARG A 61 -2.36 11.33 2.53
C ARG A 61 -2.78 12.12 3.78
N GLU A 62 -2.49 11.61 4.96
CA GLU A 62 -2.76 12.32 6.22
C GLU A 62 -1.96 13.62 6.30
N SER A 63 -0.68 13.59 5.90
CA SER A 63 0.17 14.79 5.86
C SER A 63 -0.33 15.82 4.83
N LEU A 64 -0.74 15.35 3.65
CA LEU A 64 -1.31 16.22 2.60
C LEU A 64 -2.54 16.97 3.10
N GLU A 65 -3.43 16.27 3.77
CA GLU A 65 -4.64 16.89 4.33
C GLU A 65 -4.28 18.00 5.34
N GLN A 66 -3.31 17.73 6.20
CA GLN A 66 -2.85 18.71 7.19
C GLN A 66 -2.19 19.92 6.51
N TYR A 67 -1.35 19.72 5.51
CA TYR A 67 -0.68 20.81 4.80
C TYR A 67 -1.67 21.63 3.97
N GLU A 68 -2.67 21.00 3.38
CA GLU A 68 -3.72 21.68 2.65
C GLU A 68 -4.53 22.60 3.58
N GLN A 69 -4.91 22.11 4.75
CA GLN A 69 -5.61 22.88 5.76
C GLN A 69 -4.76 24.05 6.30
N ALA A 70 -3.45 23.86 6.39
CA ALA A 70 -2.51 24.89 6.87
C ALA A 70 -2.06 25.87 5.78
N GLY A 71 -2.45 25.66 4.53
CA GLY A 71 -2.04 26.51 3.40
C GLY A 71 -0.56 26.41 3.06
N ARG A 72 0.09 25.29 3.37
CA ARG A 72 1.51 25.08 3.12
C ARG A 72 1.72 24.39 1.79
N ASP A 73 1.60 25.16 0.69
CA ASP A 73 1.70 24.68 -0.68
C ASP A 73 3.04 24.01 -0.99
N ASP A 74 4.13 24.51 -0.42
CA ASP A 74 5.47 23.96 -0.58
C ASP A 74 5.58 22.53 -0.05
N LEU A 75 5.06 22.29 1.13
CA LEU A 75 5.07 20.97 1.78
C LEU A 75 4.06 20.03 1.11
N GLU A 76 2.93 20.56 0.70
CA GLU A 76 1.92 19.81 -0.05
C GLU A 76 2.49 19.26 -1.37
N ALA A 77 3.17 20.08 -2.14
CA ALA A 77 3.79 19.67 -3.41
C ALA A 77 4.82 18.55 -3.20
N ARG A 78 5.61 18.63 -2.15
CA ARG A 78 6.61 17.64 -1.81
C ARG A 78 5.97 16.29 -1.43
N GLU A 79 4.95 16.33 -0.57
CA GLU A 79 4.24 15.11 -0.17
C GLU A 79 3.52 14.47 -1.35
N GLN A 80 2.96 15.28 -2.25
CA GLN A 80 2.31 14.77 -3.46
C GLN A 80 3.31 14.09 -4.38
N PHE A 81 4.50 14.64 -4.54
CA PHE A 81 5.57 14.02 -5.33
C PHE A 81 5.94 12.65 -4.76
N GLU A 82 6.13 12.57 -3.45
CA GLU A 82 6.44 11.30 -2.77
C GLU A 82 5.31 10.29 -2.92
N LEU A 83 4.07 10.74 -2.77
CA LEU A 83 2.88 9.90 -2.93
C LEU A 83 2.80 9.32 -4.35
N ASP A 84 3.00 10.15 -5.37
CA ASP A 84 2.95 9.72 -6.76
C ASP A 84 4.05 8.70 -7.07
N LEU A 85 5.23 8.90 -6.51
CA LEU A 85 6.33 7.95 -6.65
C LEU A 85 5.98 6.59 -6.04
N ILE A 86 5.44 6.59 -4.83
CA ILE A 86 5.05 5.35 -4.15
C ILE A 86 3.97 4.63 -4.95
N HIS A 87 2.98 5.36 -5.45
CA HIS A 87 1.92 4.79 -6.28
C HIS A 87 2.45 4.12 -7.55
N SER A 88 3.57 4.60 -8.09
CA SER A 88 4.17 4.00 -9.29
C SER A 88 4.65 2.56 -9.07
N TYR A 89 4.84 2.15 -7.81
CA TYR A 89 5.24 0.78 -7.44
C TYR A 89 4.08 -0.08 -7.00
N LEU A 90 2.91 0.50 -6.77
CA LEU A 90 1.73 -0.24 -6.35
C LEU A 90 0.99 -0.77 -7.57
N PRO A 91 0.32 -1.95 -7.45
CA PRO A 91 -0.55 -2.42 -8.50
C PRO A 91 -1.75 -1.48 -8.69
N GLU A 92 -2.42 -1.62 -9.82
CA GLU A 92 -3.58 -0.80 -10.13
C GLU A 92 -4.64 -0.93 -9.02
N PRO A 93 -5.23 0.18 -8.53
CA PRO A 93 -6.23 0.13 -7.48
C PRO A 93 -7.49 -0.62 -7.93
N LEU A 94 -8.10 -1.34 -7.00
CA LEU A 94 -9.41 -1.96 -7.21
C LEU A 94 -10.50 -0.92 -7.03
N GLY A 95 -11.41 -0.83 -8.03
CA GLY A 95 -12.63 -0.06 -7.87
C GLY A 95 -13.59 -0.73 -6.90
N ALA A 96 -14.58 0.02 -6.42
CA ALA A 96 -15.55 -0.49 -5.45
C ALA A 96 -16.32 -1.72 -5.95
N ALA A 97 -16.73 -1.71 -7.21
CA ALA A 97 -17.47 -2.83 -7.82
C ALA A 97 -16.60 -4.09 -7.92
N ALA A 98 -15.34 -3.94 -8.37
CA ALA A 98 -14.41 -5.07 -8.48
C ALA A 98 -14.09 -5.65 -7.11
N LEU A 99 -13.91 -4.80 -6.10
CA LEU A 99 -13.68 -5.24 -4.73
C LEU A 99 -14.88 -6.01 -4.18
N ALA A 100 -16.10 -5.51 -4.38
CA ALA A 100 -17.32 -6.17 -3.94
C ALA A 100 -17.48 -7.56 -4.58
N ASP A 101 -17.17 -7.68 -5.87
CA ASP A 101 -17.24 -8.96 -6.59
C ASP A 101 -16.19 -9.95 -6.07
N LEU A 102 -14.98 -9.48 -5.82
CA LEU A 102 -13.89 -10.30 -5.28
C LEU A 102 -14.26 -10.84 -3.89
N ILE A 103 -14.82 -9.99 -3.04
CA ILE A 103 -15.26 -10.38 -1.69
C ILE A 103 -16.37 -11.43 -1.79
N ARG A 104 -17.36 -11.22 -2.66
CA ARG A 104 -18.45 -12.15 -2.86
C ARG A 104 -17.94 -13.53 -3.31
N SER A 105 -17.03 -13.54 -4.29
CA SER A 105 -16.42 -14.79 -4.77
C SER A 105 -15.67 -15.52 -3.68
N THR A 106 -14.91 -14.80 -2.88
CA THR A 106 -14.13 -15.37 -1.79
C THR A 106 -15.03 -15.98 -0.71
N ILE A 107 -16.09 -15.28 -0.34
CA ILE A 107 -17.09 -15.77 0.62
C ILE A 107 -17.73 -17.07 0.10
N THR A 108 -18.10 -17.09 -1.17
CA THR A 108 -18.69 -18.27 -1.81
C THR A 108 -17.73 -19.44 -1.83
N GLU A 109 -16.49 -19.24 -2.23
CA GLU A 109 -15.46 -20.29 -2.29
C GLU A 109 -15.16 -20.90 -0.94
N LEU A 110 -15.15 -20.09 0.12
CA LEU A 110 -14.87 -20.56 1.48
C LEU A 110 -16.12 -21.10 2.19
N GLY A 111 -17.30 -20.92 1.61
CA GLY A 111 -18.55 -21.30 2.27
C GLY A 111 -18.82 -20.48 3.52
N ALA A 112 -18.33 -19.26 3.57
CA ALA A 112 -18.51 -18.37 4.71
C ALA A 112 -19.96 -17.92 4.81
N SER A 113 -20.50 -17.86 6.03
CA SER A 113 -21.91 -17.55 6.24
C SER A 113 -22.19 -16.55 7.36
N SER A 114 -21.21 -16.20 8.15
CA SER A 114 -21.39 -15.29 9.28
C SER A 114 -20.13 -14.50 9.60
N LEU A 115 -20.24 -13.54 10.52
CA LEU A 115 -19.10 -12.76 11.00
C LEU A 115 -17.98 -13.60 11.62
N ARG A 116 -18.27 -14.81 12.05
CA ARG A 116 -17.26 -15.76 12.57
C ARG A 116 -16.25 -16.15 11.51
N ASP A 117 -16.64 -16.06 10.24
CA ASP A 117 -15.81 -16.45 9.11
C ASP A 117 -14.95 -15.29 8.58
N MET A 118 -15.00 -14.13 9.24
CA MET A 118 -14.29 -12.94 8.80
C MET A 118 -12.76 -13.14 8.71
N GLY A 119 -12.17 -13.82 9.70
CA GLY A 119 -10.75 -14.11 9.72
C GLY A 119 -10.27 -14.87 8.48
N PRO A 120 -10.86 -16.05 8.19
CA PRO A 120 -10.52 -16.81 6.99
C PRO A 120 -10.74 -16.04 5.69
N VAL A 121 -11.83 -15.28 5.58
CA VAL A 121 -12.11 -14.45 4.40
C VAL A 121 -11.04 -13.37 4.22
N MET A 122 -10.70 -12.66 5.29
CA MET A 122 -9.65 -11.64 5.23
C MET A 122 -8.30 -12.22 4.86
N ASN A 123 -7.95 -13.39 5.40
CA ASN A 123 -6.69 -14.05 5.07
C ASN A 123 -6.60 -14.44 3.59
N ALA A 124 -7.70 -14.91 3.01
CA ALA A 124 -7.76 -15.25 1.59
C ALA A 124 -7.70 -14.03 0.68
N LEU A 125 -8.30 -12.91 1.11
CA LEU A 125 -8.34 -11.67 0.33
C LEU A 125 -7.01 -10.91 0.36
N ARG A 126 -6.31 -10.94 1.49
CA ARG A 126 -5.13 -10.09 1.71
C ARG A 126 -4.11 -10.13 0.58
N PRO A 127 -3.68 -11.30 0.06
CA PRO A 127 -2.72 -11.33 -1.05
C PRO A 127 -3.26 -10.70 -2.34
N GLN A 128 -4.57 -10.68 -2.52
CA GLN A 128 -5.22 -10.18 -3.74
C GLN A 128 -5.48 -8.68 -3.70
N VAL A 129 -5.64 -8.10 -2.51
CA VAL A 129 -6.00 -6.69 -2.34
C VAL A 129 -4.87 -5.83 -1.79
N GLN A 130 -3.79 -6.44 -1.30
CA GLN A 130 -2.67 -5.70 -0.72
C GLN A 130 -2.08 -4.72 -1.72
N GLY A 131 -2.01 -3.45 -1.35
CA GLY A 131 -1.53 -2.38 -2.22
C GLY A 131 -2.54 -1.91 -3.28
N ARG A 132 -3.73 -2.53 -3.35
CA ARG A 132 -4.77 -2.20 -4.35
C ARG A 132 -6.03 -1.62 -3.74
N ALA A 133 -6.22 -1.77 -2.45
CA ALA A 133 -7.36 -1.23 -1.71
C ALA A 133 -6.94 -0.96 -0.27
N ASP A 134 -7.60 0.01 0.36
CA ASP A 134 -7.39 0.30 1.77
C ASP A 134 -7.93 -0.88 2.60
N MET A 135 -7.09 -1.46 3.45
CA MET A 135 -7.45 -2.64 4.23
C MET A 135 -8.60 -2.39 5.20
N LYS A 136 -8.75 -1.16 5.70
CA LYS A 136 -9.89 -0.80 6.55
C LYS A 136 -11.19 -0.86 5.74
N ALA A 137 -11.17 -0.31 4.53
CA ALA A 137 -12.33 -0.37 3.63
C ALA A 137 -12.67 -1.81 3.24
N VAL A 138 -11.65 -2.65 2.98
CA VAL A 138 -11.85 -4.08 2.70
C VAL A 138 -12.52 -4.77 3.87
N SER A 139 -12.03 -4.55 5.08
CA SER A 139 -12.58 -5.13 6.31
C SER A 139 -14.06 -4.73 6.50
N GLU A 140 -14.38 -3.47 6.32
CA GLU A 140 -15.75 -2.98 6.44
C GLU A 140 -16.67 -3.59 5.37
N ALA A 141 -16.18 -3.74 4.14
CA ALA A 141 -16.94 -4.34 3.05
C ALA A 141 -17.19 -5.85 3.30
N VAL A 142 -16.20 -6.58 3.79
CA VAL A 142 -16.34 -7.99 4.18
C VAL A 142 -17.38 -8.14 5.28
N LYS A 143 -17.28 -7.32 6.31
CA LYS A 143 -18.22 -7.33 7.43
C LYS A 143 -19.65 -7.08 6.95
N ALA A 144 -19.84 -6.10 6.07
CA ALA A 144 -21.15 -5.79 5.52
C ALA A 144 -21.75 -6.96 4.73
N GLN A 145 -20.94 -7.65 3.92
CA GLN A 145 -21.42 -8.79 3.13
C GLN A 145 -21.72 -10.02 4.03
N LEU A 146 -20.92 -10.26 5.05
CA LEU A 146 -21.15 -11.40 5.96
C LEU A 146 -22.34 -11.17 6.90
N ALA A 147 -22.67 -9.91 7.18
CA ALA A 147 -23.79 -9.55 8.06
C ALA A 147 -25.15 -9.51 7.35
N SER A 148 -25.17 -9.54 6.01
CA SER A 148 -26.40 -9.46 5.23
C SER A 148 -27.02 -10.81 4.93
#